data_dc5affeda30ac894d00e9f549c2f21fa
#
_entry.id   dc5affeda30ac894d00e9f549c2f21fa
#
_cell.length_a   1.000
_cell.length_b   1.000
_cell.length_c   1.000
_cell.angle_alpha   90.00
_cell.angle_beta   90.00
_cell.angle_gamma   90.00
#
_symmetry.space_group_name_H-M   'P 1'
#
loop_
_entity.id
_entity.type
_entity.pdbx_description
1 polymer ?
#
loop_
_entity_poly.entity_id
_entity_poly.type
_entity_poly.pdbx_seq_one_letter_code
_entity_poly.pdbx_strand_id
1 'polypeptide(L)'
;MIVDTVSYRGLAPECTYELIGRVMDRASGQALVDANGQEVIAQTDFIAEHADGNTTLSFAFDASLLEDGHELVVFERLYRDDEEVAAHEDIDDEEQTVSVIPPAIETFASDTLDGDKIVAAHEETRILDAVSYEGLKPGVTYEFVGTLMDKKAESPLLTAQGQTVQATRSFTPDQPSGTVDVTFSFDASNSSEEQEVVIFEELYRDGKLIATHADYENTAQAVNLAPPHIKTSASDAADDDKDVEGDGPATIIDTVSFTGLIVGESYELDGALMIDDGTIEGIPARDAFGNPITAHLAFTPEASHGSVDISFEVDTTLLEDDTKLVAFERLFADDTLMAEHADIHDENQTVTVKPTIPVTPPDAPESKLLGFLPKTGDSTAWMLLACCLIGSATFGLLAFLQRKASSAMRDEK
;
A
#
# COMPACT_ATOMS: atom_id res chain seq x y z
N MET A 1 1.43 -35.28 -14.28
CA MET A 1 0.71 -36.44 -14.88
C MET A 1 -0.20 -35.89 -15.98
N ILE A 2 -0.08 -36.39 -17.20
CA ILE A 2 -1.01 -36.10 -18.29
C ILE A 2 -1.98 -37.27 -18.37
N VAL A 3 -3.28 -37.00 -18.54
CA VAL A 3 -4.30 -37.99 -18.86
C VAL A 3 -4.85 -37.64 -20.23
N ASP A 4 -4.67 -38.54 -21.16
CA ASP A 4 -5.18 -38.40 -22.50
C ASP A 4 -6.39 -39.32 -22.70
N THR A 5 -7.44 -38.79 -23.34
CA THR A 5 -8.68 -39.53 -23.65
C THR A 5 -8.78 -39.75 -25.17
N VAL A 6 -8.47 -40.96 -25.61
CA VAL A 6 -8.45 -41.33 -27.02
C VAL A 6 -9.82 -41.86 -27.46
N SER A 7 -10.45 -41.15 -28.40
CA SER A 7 -11.71 -41.55 -29.02
C SER A 7 -11.43 -42.40 -30.26
N TYR A 8 -12.07 -43.56 -30.36
CA TYR A 8 -11.94 -44.47 -31.53
C TYR A 8 -13.26 -44.67 -32.25
N ARG A 9 -13.17 -44.97 -33.56
CA ARG A 9 -14.32 -45.29 -34.41
C ARG A 9 -14.01 -46.44 -35.33
N GLY A 10 -15.03 -47.31 -35.60
CA GLY A 10 -14.97 -48.40 -36.56
C GLY A 10 -14.15 -49.59 -36.12
N LEU A 11 -13.83 -49.73 -34.81
CA LEU A 11 -13.13 -50.92 -34.31
C LEU A 11 -14.05 -52.13 -34.32
N ALA A 12 -13.45 -53.34 -34.46
CA ALA A 12 -14.19 -54.59 -34.34
C ALA A 12 -14.58 -54.83 -32.87
N PRO A 13 -15.88 -54.97 -32.54
CA PRO A 13 -16.32 -55.27 -31.19
C PRO A 13 -15.75 -56.61 -30.68
N GLU A 14 -15.56 -56.69 -29.34
CA GLU A 14 -15.02 -57.84 -28.61
C GLU A 14 -13.57 -58.23 -28.99
N CYS A 15 -12.88 -57.36 -29.75
CA CYS A 15 -11.46 -57.56 -30.06
C CYS A 15 -10.57 -56.73 -29.10
N THR A 16 -9.40 -57.33 -28.79
CA THR A 16 -8.37 -56.63 -28.00
C THR A 16 -7.53 -55.76 -28.90
N TYR A 17 -7.24 -54.56 -28.41
CA TYR A 17 -6.36 -53.59 -29.03
C TYR A 17 -5.32 -53.11 -28.01
N GLU A 18 -4.12 -52.86 -28.50
CA GLU A 18 -3.06 -52.19 -27.73
C GLU A 18 -2.96 -50.70 -28.16
N LEU A 19 -3.07 -49.81 -27.23
CA LEU A 19 -2.87 -48.36 -27.45
C LEU A 19 -1.55 -47.94 -26.80
N ILE A 20 -0.64 -47.36 -27.60
CA ILE A 20 0.65 -46.86 -27.18
C ILE A 20 0.65 -45.35 -27.41
N GLY A 21 0.89 -44.55 -26.33
CA GLY A 21 1.04 -43.12 -26.42
C GLY A 21 2.46 -42.68 -26.06
N ARG A 22 2.91 -41.60 -26.69
CA ARG A 22 4.21 -40.95 -26.47
C ARG A 22 4.04 -39.48 -26.30
N VAL A 23 4.70 -38.88 -25.28
CA VAL A 23 4.72 -37.43 -25.07
C VAL A 23 5.84 -36.86 -25.94
N MET A 24 5.51 -35.84 -26.73
CA MET A 24 6.40 -35.08 -27.58
C MET A 24 6.59 -33.66 -27.05
N ASP A 25 7.80 -33.13 -27.20
CA ASP A 25 8.09 -31.71 -27.02
C ASP A 25 7.73 -30.99 -28.32
N ARG A 26 6.75 -30.11 -28.30
CA ARG A 26 6.23 -29.39 -29.47
C ARG A 26 7.32 -28.55 -30.15
N ALA A 27 8.14 -27.88 -29.36
CA ALA A 27 9.15 -26.93 -29.87
C ALA A 27 10.28 -27.62 -30.62
N SER A 28 10.76 -28.76 -30.11
CA SER A 28 11.84 -29.53 -30.74
C SER A 28 11.35 -30.61 -31.73
N GLY A 29 10.07 -31.01 -31.61
CA GLY A 29 9.52 -32.15 -32.35
C GLY A 29 10.11 -33.51 -31.94
N GLN A 30 10.77 -33.60 -30.78
CA GLN A 30 11.38 -34.81 -30.25
C GLN A 30 10.53 -35.42 -29.15
N ALA A 31 10.72 -36.71 -28.91
CA ALA A 31 10.08 -37.36 -27.76
C ALA A 31 10.60 -36.75 -26.45
N LEU A 32 9.69 -36.48 -25.51
CA LEU A 32 10.05 -36.05 -24.16
C LEU A 32 10.77 -37.18 -23.46
N VAL A 33 11.90 -36.89 -22.83
CA VAL A 33 12.67 -37.85 -22.04
C VAL A 33 12.62 -37.51 -20.55
N ASP A 34 12.56 -38.54 -19.71
CA ASP A 34 12.65 -38.40 -18.26
C ASP A 34 14.09 -38.07 -17.78
N ALA A 35 14.30 -37.95 -16.48
CA ALA A 35 15.60 -37.67 -15.87
C ALA A 35 16.65 -38.75 -16.12
N ASN A 36 16.23 -39.97 -16.57
CA ASN A 36 17.11 -41.09 -16.92
C ASN A 36 17.40 -41.14 -18.42
N GLY A 37 16.86 -40.23 -19.22
CA GLY A 37 16.98 -40.21 -20.67
C GLY A 37 16.07 -41.23 -21.38
N GLN A 38 15.02 -41.74 -20.70
CA GLN A 38 14.03 -42.62 -21.29
C GLN A 38 12.84 -41.83 -21.81
N GLU A 39 12.32 -42.22 -22.98
CA GLU A 39 11.11 -41.55 -23.52
C GLU A 39 9.91 -41.76 -22.59
N VAL A 40 9.09 -40.72 -22.47
CA VAL A 40 7.83 -40.72 -21.67
C VAL A 40 6.76 -41.43 -22.54
N ILE A 41 6.52 -42.69 -22.27
CA ILE A 41 5.58 -43.57 -22.99
C ILE A 41 4.56 -44.12 -21.99
N ALA A 42 3.32 -44.27 -22.45
CA ALA A 42 2.29 -45.05 -21.77
C ALA A 42 1.66 -46.04 -22.74
N GLN A 43 1.23 -47.21 -22.24
CA GLN A 43 0.51 -48.18 -23.02
C GLN A 43 -0.63 -48.80 -22.22
N THR A 44 -1.69 -49.19 -22.92
CA THR A 44 -2.82 -49.93 -22.35
C THR A 44 -3.43 -50.89 -23.36
N ASP A 45 -3.79 -52.11 -22.88
CA ASP A 45 -4.63 -53.00 -23.62
C ASP A 45 -6.10 -52.76 -23.27
N PHE A 46 -6.97 -52.77 -24.26
CA PHE A 46 -8.40 -52.65 -24.02
C PHE A 46 -9.20 -53.52 -25.00
N ILE A 47 -10.39 -53.91 -24.60
CA ILE A 47 -11.36 -54.61 -25.47
C ILE A 47 -12.37 -53.57 -25.95
N ALA A 48 -12.52 -53.40 -27.26
CA ALA A 48 -13.53 -52.54 -27.81
C ALA A 48 -14.93 -53.17 -27.62
N GLU A 49 -15.72 -52.66 -26.69
CA GLU A 49 -17.10 -53.13 -26.45
C GLU A 49 -18.02 -52.81 -27.63
N HIS A 50 -17.77 -51.71 -28.29
CA HIS A 50 -18.50 -51.21 -29.45
C HIS A 50 -17.55 -50.74 -30.54
N ALA A 51 -18.05 -50.58 -31.77
CA ALA A 51 -17.25 -50.07 -32.88
C ALA A 51 -16.70 -48.63 -32.61
N ASP A 52 -17.43 -47.85 -31.85
CA ASP A 52 -17.06 -46.47 -31.47
C ASP A 52 -17.03 -46.37 -29.94
N GLY A 53 -16.03 -45.69 -29.40
CA GLY A 53 -15.85 -45.56 -27.97
C GLY A 53 -14.65 -44.67 -27.61
N ASN A 54 -14.21 -44.77 -26.36
CA ASN A 54 -13.01 -44.12 -25.90
C ASN A 54 -12.24 -45.00 -24.92
N THR A 55 -10.96 -44.67 -24.76
CA THR A 55 -10.06 -45.29 -23.77
C THR A 55 -9.11 -44.18 -23.26
N THR A 56 -8.36 -44.43 -22.20
CA THR A 56 -7.48 -43.42 -21.59
C THR A 56 -6.05 -43.93 -21.47
N LEU A 57 -5.08 -43.02 -21.67
CA LEU A 57 -3.68 -43.22 -21.33
C LEU A 57 -3.31 -42.23 -20.19
N SER A 58 -2.37 -42.67 -19.34
CA SER A 58 -1.87 -41.78 -18.25
C SER A 58 -0.34 -41.80 -18.29
N PHE A 59 0.24 -40.58 -18.41
CA PHE A 59 1.67 -40.37 -18.45
C PHE A 59 2.14 -39.77 -17.14
N ALA A 60 3.07 -40.39 -16.44
CA ALA A 60 3.67 -39.90 -15.23
C ALA A 60 5.14 -39.58 -15.48
N PHE A 61 5.53 -38.32 -15.30
CA PHE A 61 6.91 -37.86 -15.42
C PHE A 61 7.15 -36.67 -14.48
N ASP A 62 8.43 -36.34 -14.24
CA ASP A 62 8.80 -35.13 -13.47
C ASP A 62 8.89 -33.92 -14.42
N ALA A 63 7.93 -33.01 -14.28
CA ALA A 63 7.87 -31.81 -15.09
C ALA A 63 8.71 -30.63 -14.49
N SER A 64 9.43 -30.83 -13.38
CA SER A 64 10.21 -29.79 -12.71
C SER A 64 11.43 -29.27 -13.49
N LEU A 65 11.77 -29.96 -14.58
CA LEU A 65 12.86 -29.60 -15.49
C LEU A 65 12.37 -28.87 -16.74
N LEU A 66 11.05 -28.69 -16.91
CA LEU A 66 10.45 -28.01 -18.05
C LEU A 66 10.24 -26.54 -17.71
N GLU A 67 10.44 -25.68 -18.70
CA GLU A 67 10.24 -24.24 -18.57
C GLU A 67 8.74 -23.87 -18.57
N ASP A 68 8.40 -22.67 -18.07
CA ASP A 68 7.05 -22.15 -18.12
C ASP A 68 6.55 -22.02 -19.57
N GLY A 69 5.30 -22.40 -19.78
CA GLY A 69 4.69 -22.39 -21.11
C GLY A 69 5.21 -23.47 -22.06
N HIS A 70 6.02 -24.42 -21.57
CA HIS A 70 6.48 -25.54 -22.38
C HIS A 70 5.30 -26.37 -22.87
N GLU A 71 5.16 -26.53 -24.18
CA GLU A 71 4.05 -27.26 -24.81
C GLU A 71 4.43 -28.68 -25.11
N LEU A 72 3.60 -29.63 -24.64
CA LEU A 72 3.72 -31.05 -24.85
C LEU A 72 2.54 -31.54 -25.66
N VAL A 73 2.80 -32.40 -26.66
CA VAL A 73 1.78 -33.03 -27.51
C VAL A 73 1.83 -34.53 -27.32
N VAL A 74 0.67 -35.17 -27.21
CA VAL A 74 0.59 -36.62 -27.07
C VAL A 74 0.36 -37.22 -28.44
N PHE A 75 1.19 -38.18 -28.83
CA PHE A 75 1.06 -39.00 -30.05
C PHE A 75 0.59 -40.38 -29.68
N GLU A 76 -0.41 -40.93 -30.38
CA GLU A 76 -0.95 -42.25 -30.15
C GLU A 76 -0.86 -43.14 -31.39
N ARG A 77 -0.61 -44.44 -31.11
CA ARG A 77 -0.70 -45.50 -32.10
C ARG A 77 -1.54 -46.67 -31.56
N LEU A 78 -2.44 -47.15 -32.38
CA LEU A 78 -3.33 -48.24 -32.06
C LEU A 78 -2.92 -49.50 -32.84
N TYR A 79 -2.76 -50.60 -32.13
CA TYR A 79 -2.36 -51.90 -32.71
C TYR A 79 -3.42 -52.95 -32.45
N ARG A 80 -3.47 -53.93 -33.37
CA ARG A 80 -4.21 -55.17 -33.21
C ARG A 80 -3.38 -56.31 -33.77
N ASP A 81 -3.16 -57.36 -32.99
CA ASP A 81 -2.36 -58.52 -33.40
C ASP A 81 -0.95 -58.10 -33.93
N ASP A 82 -0.28 -57.17 -33.25
CA ASP A 82 1.00 -56.53 -33.61
C ASP A 82 1.00 -55.68 -34.91
N GLU A 83 -0.17 -55.50 -35.55
CA GLU A 83 -0.31 -54.64 -36.73
C GLU A 83 -0.86 -53.26 -36.31
N GLU A 84 -0.22 -52.16 -36.77
CA GLU A 84 -0.73 -50.80 -36.58
C GLU A 84 -2.01 -50.60 -37.40
N VAL A 85 -3.11 -50.28 -36.73
CA VAL A 85 -4.43 -50.06 -37.35
C VAL A 85 -4.84 -48.60 -37.43
N ALA A 86 -4.27 -47.73 -36.58
CA ALA A 86 -4.47 -46.31 -36.62
C ALA A 86 -3.34 -45.58 -35.90
N ALA A 87 -3.10 -44.31 -36.27
CA ALA A 87 -2.20 -43.40 -35.56
C ALA A 87 -2.81 -41.99 -35.54
N HIS A 88 -2.53 -41.25 -34.47
CA HIS A 88 -2.78 -39.84 -34.38
C HIS A 88 -1.48 -39.15 -33.93
N GLU A 89 -0.75 -38.56 -34.88
CA GLU A 89 0.59 -38.01 -34.69
C GLU A 89 0.70 -36.66 -35.40
N ASP A 90 -0.01 -35.66 -34.87
CA ASP A 90 0.04 -34.29 -35.38
C ASP A 90 0.63 -33.37 -34.29
N ILE A 91 1.85 -32.88 -34.51
CA ILE A 91 2.55 -32.00 -33.55
C ILE A 91 1.89 -30.65 -33.38
N ASP A 92 1.06 -30.24 -34.33
CA ASP A 92 0.36 -28.97 -34.33
C ASP A 92 -1.10 -29.08 -33.83
N ASP A 93 -1.53 -30.31 -33.42
CA ASP A 93 -2.89 -30.52 -32.90
C ASP A 93 -3.05 -29.84 -31.51
N GLU A 94 -3.88 -28.80 -31.44
CA GLU A 94 -4.17 -28.09 -30.22
C GLU A 94 -4.98 -28.92 -29.21
N GLU A 95 -5.80 -29.88 -29.67
CA GLU A 95 -6.59 -30.77 -28.79
C GLU A 95 -5.73 -31.79 -28.07
N GLN A 96 -4.58 -32.17 -28.66
CA GLN A 96 -3.57 -33.07 -28.08
C GLN A 96 -2.48 -32.30 -27.30
N THR A 97 -2.50 -30.95 -27.29
CA THR A 97 -1.47 -30.13 -26.67
C THR A 97 -1.83 -29.77 -25.22
N VAL A 98 -0.87 -29.92 -24.32
CA VAL A 98 -0.95 -29.41 -22.95
C VAL A 98 0.23 -28.50 -22.65
N SER A 99 -0.02 -27.38 -22.01
CA SER A 99 1.03 -26.49 -21.52
C SER A 99 1.46 -26.88 -20.11
N VAL A 100 2.76 -26.84 -19.88
CA VAL A 100 3.35 -27.06 -18.55
C VAL A 100 3.35 -25.74 -17.81
N ILE A 101 2.78 -25.73 -16.61
CA ILE A 101 2.83 -24.61 -15.68
C ILE A 101 3.72 -25.09 -14.52
N PRO A 102 4.98 -24.63 -14.42
CA PRO A 102 5.82 -24.95 -13.27
C PRO A 102 5.25 -24.31 -12.00
N PRO A 103 5.59 -24.81 -10.82
CA PRO A 103 5.28 -24.14 -9.58
C PRO A 103 5.83 -22.71 -9.56
N ALA A 104 4.95 -21.75 -9.36
CA ALA A 104 5.31 -20.34 -9.18
C ALA A 104 4.65 -19.78 -7.93
N ILE A 105 5.28 -18.79 -7.29
CA ILE A 105 4.76 -18.10 -6.13
C ILE A 105 4.99 -16.60 -6.25
N GLU A 106 4.02 -15.81 -5.76
CA GLU A 106 4.09 -14.37 -5.59
C GLU A 106 3.57 -14.02 -4.21
N THR A 107 4.08 -12.95 -3.60
CA THR A 107 3.73 -12.59 -2.24
C THR A 107 3.28 -11.15 -2.11
N PHE A 108 2.43 -10.89 -1.11
CA PHE A 108 1.97 -9.56 -0.74
C PHE A 108 2.02 -9.42 0.78
N ALA A 109 2.98 -8.64 1.26
CA ALA A 109 3.17 -8.36 2.67
C ALA A 109 2.30 -7.19 3.16
N SER A 110 1.79 -7.26 4.40
CA SER A 110 1.01 -6.19 5.03
C SER A 110 1.04 -6.28 6.55
N ASP A 111 0.65 -5.20 7.24
CA ASP A 111 0.31 -5.25 8.66
C ASP A 111 -0.92 -6.14 8.88
N THR A 112 -0.91 -6.92 9.95
CA THR A 112 -2.06 -7.77 10.32
C THR A 112 -3.24 -7.00 10.90
N LEU A 113 -3.05 -5.76 11.37
CA LEU A 113 -4.05 -4.98 12.09
C LEU A 113 -4.90 -4.10 11.16
N ASP A 114 -4.28 -3.43 10.19
CA ASP A 114 -4.97 -2.51 9.28
C ASP A 114 -4.77 -2.84 7.79
N GLY A 115 -3.86 -3.76 7.47
CA GLY A 115 -3.63 -4.27 6.12
C GLY A 115 -2.76 -3.36 5.26
N ASP A 116 -2.16 -2.32 5.82
CA ASP A 116 -1.27 -1.41 5.10
C ASP A 116 0.21 -1.87 5.10
N LYS A 117 1.13 -1.00 4.75
CA LYS A 117 2.57 -1.28 4.62
C LYS A 117 3.40 -0.75 5.79
N ILE A 118 2.79 -0.08 6.77
CA ILE A 118 3.49 0.45 7.94
C ILE A 118 3.15 -0.40 9.14
N VAL A 119 4.12 -1.13 9.65
CA VAL A 119 3.98 -2.08 10.75
C VAL A 119 4.57 -1.48 12.02
N ALA A 120 3.77 -1.37 13.07
CA ALA A 120 4.25 -0.90 14.37
C ALA A 120 5.30 -1.85 14.96
N ALA A 121 6.46 -1.29 15.36
CA ALA A 121 7.53 -2.06 16.00
C ALA A 121 7.30 -2.17 17.52
N HIS A 122 6.92 -3.37 18.00
CA HIS A 122 6.65 -3.65 19.39
C HIS A 122 6.98 -5.11 19.77
N GLU A 123 6.71 -5.54 21.03
CA GLU A 123 7.06 -6.88 21.51
C GLU A 123 6.35 -8.03 20.76
N GLU A 124 5.14 -7.79 20.24
CA GLU A 124 4.34 -8.78 19.54
C GLU A 124 4.04 -8.36 18.09
N THR A 125 5.02 -7.77 17.40
CA THR A 125 4.89 -7.35 15.99
C THR A 125 4.49 -8.51 15.11
N ARG A 126 3.51 -8.27 14.22
CA ARG A 126 3.02 -9.28 13.27
C ARG A 126 2.94 -8.72 11.87
N ILE A 127 3.46 -9.51 10.92
CA ILE A 127 3.37 -9.24 9.49
C ILE A 127 2.63 -10.40 8.84
N LEU A 128 1.65 -10.08 8.00
CA LEU A 128 0.96 -11.03 7.15
C LEU A 128 1.61 -11.03 5.78
N ASP A 129 1.98 -12.20 5.28
CA ASP A 129 2.33 -12.41 3.89
C ASP A 129 1.29 -13.30 3.21
N ALA A 130 0.55 -12.74 2.26
CA ALA A 130 -0.40 -13.47 1.46
C ALA A 130 0.33 -14.04 0.23
N VAL A 131 0.67 -15.34 0.27
CA VAL A 131 1.43 -16.02 -0.77
C VAL A 131 0.48 -16.65 -1.78
N SER A 132 0.46 -16.13 -3.00
CA SER A 132 -0.23 -16.72 -4.14
C SER A 132 0.63 -17.80 -4.76
N TYR A 133 0.02 -18.90 -5.18
CA TYR A 133 0.71 -20.01 -5.84
C TYR A 133 -0.01 -20.47 -7.11
N GLU A 134 0.77 -20.99 -8.07
CA GLU A 134 0.30 -21.60 -9.31
C GLU A 134 1.07 -22.90 -9.59
N GLY A 135 0.49 -23.79 -10.43
CA GLY A 135 1.13 -25.03 -10.89
C GLY A 135 1.27 -26.10 -9.82
N LEU A 136 0.58 -26.00 -8.66
CA LEU A 136 0.66 -27.00 -7.62
C LEU A 136 -0.29 -28.18 -7.87
N LYS A 137 0.12 -29.37 -7.42
CA LYS A 137 -0.71 -30.57 -7.52
C LYS A 137 -1.69 -30.66 -6.35
N PRO A 138 -3.02 -30.67 -6.60
CA PRO A 138 -4.01 -30.84 -5.54
C PRO A 138 -3.81 -32.14 -4.74
N GLY A 139 -4.08 -32.07 -3.43
CA GLY A 139 -3.95 -33.22 -2.52
C GLY A 139 -2.52 -33.59 -2.13
N VAL A 140 -1.51 -32.81 -2.55
CA VAL A 140 -0.11 -32.98 -2.13
C VAL A 140 0.21 -31.90 -1.08
N THR A 141 0.96 -32.28 -0.04
CA THR A 141 1.38 -31.32 1.00
C THR A 141 2.63 -30.57 0.57
N TYR A 142 2.60 -29.25 0.77
CA TYR A 142 3.69 -28.31 0.53
C TYR A 142 3.99 -27.52 1.80
N GLU A 143 5.14 -26.88 1.86
CA GLU A 143 5.57 -26.04 2.94
C GLU A 143 6.15 -24.73 2.41
N PHE A 144 5.60 -23.59 2.87
CA PHE A 144 6.22 -22.29 2.72
C PHE A 144 7.21 -22.05 3.86
N VAL A 145 8.34 -21.44 3.51
CA VAL A 145 9.34 -20.94 4.46
C VAL A 145 9.63 -19.48 4.10
N GLY A 146 9.06 -18.57 4.89
CA GLY A 146 9.28 -17.14 4.74
C GLY A 146 10.43 -16.66 5.63
N THR A 147 11.24 -15.75 5.11
CA THR A 147 12.32 -15.08 5.83
C THR A 147 12.21 -13.59 5.69
N LEU A 148 12.19 -12.85 6.82
CA LEU A 148 12.28 -11.39 6.79
C LEU A 148 13.72 -10.96 6.51
N MET A 149 13.88 -10.06 5.54
CA MET A 149 15.16 -9.49 5.14
C MET A 149 15.20 -8.00 5.43
N ASP A 150 16.28 -7.52 6.02
CA ASP A 150 16.59 -6.09 6.07
C ASP A 150 17.02 -5.64 4.67
N LYS A 151 16.22 -4.77 4.04
CA LYS A 151 16.48 -4.31 2.68
C LYS A 151 17.79 -3.54 2.58
N LYS A 152 18.10 -2.68 3.55
CA LYS A 152 19.30 -1.84 3.55
C LYS A 152 20.58 -2.64 3.78
N ALA A 153 20.51 -3.66 4.64
CA ALA A 153 21.66 -4.52 4.94
C ALA A 153 21.78 -5.70 3.97
N GLU A 154 20.76 -5.96 3.13
CA GLU A 154 20.65 -7.13 2.24
C GLU A 154 20.94 -8.45 2.98
N SER A 155 20.42 -8.57 4.19
CA SER A 155 20.65 -9.72 5.06
C SER A 155 19.41 -10.07 5.88
N PRO A 156 19.28 -11.30 6.40
CA PRO A 156 18.17 -11.67 7.26
C PRO A 156 18.00 -10.74 8.45
N LEU A 157 16.76 -10.32 8.71
CA LEU A 157 16.40 -9.61 9.94
C LEU A 157 16.62 -10.53 11.14
N LEU A 158 17.27 -10.02 12.16
CA LEU A 158 17.60 -10.79 13.35
C LEU A 158 16.77 -10.32 14.56
N THR A 159 16.31 -11.28 15.36
CA THR A 159 15.74 -11.00 16.68
C THR A 159 16.84 -10.46 17.63
N ALA A 160 16.44 -9.92 18.78
CA ALA A 160 17.37 -9.49 19.82
C ALA A 160 18.34 -10.60 20.29
N GLN A 161 17.97 -11.88 20.08
CA GLN A 161 18.79 -13.06 20.39
C GLN A 161 19.71 -13.49 19.23
N GLY A 162 19.71 -12.73 18.11
CA GLY A 162 20.53 -13.01 16.93
C GLY A 162 20.04 -14.17 16.06
N GLN A 163 18.76 -14.54 16.18
CA GLN A 163 18.12 -15.54 15.34
C GLN A 163 17.42 -14.86 14.15
N THR A 164 17.45 -15.52 12.99
CA THR A 164 16.72 -15.06 11.82
C THR A 164 15.21 -15.08 12.09
N VAL A 165 14.51 -14.00 11.69
CA VAL A 165 13.04 -13.95 11.75
C VAL A 165 12.48 -14.74 10.58
N GLN A 166 11.88 -15.89 10.87
CA GLN A 166 11.28 -16.80 9.89
C GLN A 166 9.87 -17.24 10.31
N ALA A 167 9.06 -17.56 9.32
CA ALA A 167 7.77 -18.22 9.49
C ALA A 167 7.65 -19.42 8.55
N THR A 168 6.92 -20.44 8.96
CA THR A 168 6.65 -21.61 8.14
C THR A 168 5.17 -21.92 8.09
N ARG A 169 4.69 -22.39 6.94
CA ARG A 169 3.31 -22.77 6.74
C ARG A 169 3.18 -24.02 5.88
N SER A 170 2.78 -25.16 6.47
CA SER A 170 2.41 -26.36 5.71
C SER A 170 0.95 -26.25 5.25
N PHE A 171 0.66 -26.66 4.01
CA PHE A 171 -0.67 -26.67 3.44
C PHE A 171 -0.84 -27.77 2.38
N THR A 172 -2.08 -28.09 2.06
CA THR A 172 -2.43 -29.04 1.01
C THR A 172 -3.46 -28.37 0.11
N PRO A 173 -3.09 -27.97 -1.11
CA PRO A 173 -4.01 -27.26 -2.00
C PRO A 173 -5.12 -28.18 -2.53
N ASP A 174 -6.33 -27.65 -2.65
CA ASP A 174 -7.46 -28.32 -3.31
C ASP A 174 -7.51 -28.00 -4.81
N GLN A 175 -6.84 -26.90 -5.23
CA GLN A 175 -6.75 -26.44 -6.61
C GLN A 175 -5.29 -26.19 -6.99
N PRO A 176 -4.95 -26.21 -8.30
CA PRO A 176 -3.59 -25.95 -8.78
C PRO A 176 -3.08 -24.52 -8.48
N SER A 177 -3.99 -23.57 -8.24
CA SER A 177 -3.68 -22.19 -7.89
C SER A 177 -4.53 -21.72 -6.70
N GLY A 178 -4.02 -20.77 -5.93
CA GLY A 178 -4.70 -20.22 -4.77
C GLY A 178 -3.79 -19.30 -3.97
N THR A 179 -4.21 -18.98 -2.72
CA THR A 179 -3.46 -18.12 -1.80
C THR A 179 -3.40 -18.78 -0.42
N VAL A 180 -2.27 -18.61 0.26
CA VAL A 180 -2.05 -19.09 1.64
C VAL A 180 -1.40 -17.98 2.44
N ASP A 181 -1.92 -17.74 3.63
CA ASP A 181 -1.38 -16.74 4.57
C ASP A 181 -0.21 -17.35 5.37
N VAL A 182 0.93 -16.66 5.33
CA VAL A 182 2.10 -16.89 6.19
C VAL A 182 2.21 -15.73 7.16
N THR A 183 2.20 -15.98 8.47
CA THR A 183 2.24 -14.93 9.47
C THR A 183 3.56 -14.99 10.23
N PHE A 184 4.28 -13.88 10.23
CA PHE A 184 5.45 -13.66 11.06
C PHE A 184 5.01 -13.07 12.40
N SER A 185 5.64 -13.51 13.49
CA SER A 185 5.43 -12.94 14.83
C SER A 185 6.79 -12.89 15.54
N PHE A 186 7.21 -11.70 15.94
CA PHE A 186 8.52 -11.47 16.54
C PHE A 186 8.53 -10.22 17.41
N ASP A 187 9.54 -10.10 18.26
CA ASP A 187 9.79 -8.92 19.07
C ASP A 187 10.63 -7.91 18.27
N ALA A 188 10.01 -6.77 17.93
CA ALA A 188 10.64 -5.63 17.27
C ALA A 188 10.80 -4.40 18.17
N SER A 189 10.55 -4.51 19.48
CA SER A 189 10.60 -3.38 20.44
C SER A 189 11.95 -2.65 20.52
N ASN A 190 13.02 -3.30 20.05
CA ASN A 190 14.36 -2.69 20.00
C ASN A 190 14.63 -1.87 18.72
N SER A 191 13.70 -1.80 17.78
CA SER A 191 13.83 -0.96 16.59
C SER A 191 13.80 0.51 17.01
N SER A 192 14.87 1.25 16.69
CA SER A 192 15.00 2.67 17.04
C SER A 192 14.81 3.62 15.85
N GLU A 193 14.75 3.06 14.64
CA GLU A 193 14.58 3.78 13.39
C GLU A 193 13.61 3.01 12.49
N GLU A 194 12.94 3.71 11.57
CA GLU A 194 12.14 3.09 10.54
C GLU A 194 13.02 2.23 9.63
N GLN A 195 12.57 1.00 9.37
CA GLN A 195 13.32 0.00 8.63
C GLN A 195 12.43 -0.67 7.59
N GLU A 196 12.84 -0.60 6.31
CA GLU A 196 12.17 -1.37 5.26
C GLU A 196 12.62 -2.83 5.32
N VAL A 197 11.66 -3.74 5.51
CA VAL A 197 11.87 -5.18 5.50
C VAL A 197 11.16 -5.82 4.31
N VAL A 198 11.80 -6.81 3.70
CA VAL A 198 11.30 -7.54 2.52
C VAL A 198 11.15 -9.01 2.89
N ILE A 199 10.06 -9.63 2.46
CA ILE A 199 9.83 -11.06 2.71
C ILE A 199 10.34 -11.87 1.54
N PHE A 200 11.25 -12.80 1.80
CA PHE A 200 11.67 -13.82 0.85
C PHE A 200 10.93 -15.12 1.16
N GLU A 201 10.24 -15.67 0.16
CA GLU A 201 9.48 -16.90 0.28
C GLU A 201 10.08 -18.04 -0.55
N GLU A 202 10.13 -19.21 0.07
CA GLU A 202 10.55 -20.46 -0.53
C GLU A 202 9.44 -21.52 -0.39
N LEU A 203 9.13 -22.22 -1.47
CA LEU A 203 8.15 -23.29 -1.49
C LEU A 203 8.84 -24.65 -1.60
N TYR A 204 8.51 -25.53 -0.68
CA TYR A 204 9.07 -26.89 -0.60
C TYR A 204 8.01 -27.96 -0.80
N ARG A 205 8.43 -29.09 -1.39
CA ARG A 205 7.71 -30.35 -1.44
C ARG A 205 8.65 -31.48 -1.05
N ASP A 206 8.29 -32.29 -0.06
CA ASP A 206 9.12 -33.39 0.45
C ASP A 206 10.56 -32.96 0.78
N GLY A 207 10.74 -31.74 1.33
CA GLY A 207 12.03 -31.16 1.65
C GLY A 207 12.86 -30.66 0.45
N LYS A 208 12.31 -30.72 -0.78
CA LYS A 208 12.95 -30.17 -1.98
C LYS A 208 12.37 -28.80 -2.32
N LEU A 209 13.21 -27.78 -2.50
CA LEU A 209 12.84 -26.48 -3.00
C LEU A 209 12.28 -26.59 -4.43
N ILE A 210 11.09 -26.04 -4.69
CA ILE A 210 10.41 -26.12 -5.98
C ILE A 210 10.05 -24.74 -6.57
N ALA A 211 9.94 -23.69 -5.75
CA ALA A 211 9.78 -22.32 -6.20
C ALA A 211 10.33 -21.34 -5.14
N THR A 212 10.70 -20.16 -5.56
CA THR A 212 11.15 -19.08 -4.68
C THR A 212 10.67 -17.73 -5.21
N HIS A 213 10.38 -16.80 -4.30
CA HIS A 213 10.13 -15.40 -4.60
C HIS A 213 11.01 -14.55 -3.67
N ALA A 214 12.11 -14.03 -4.20
CA ALA A 214 13.17 -13.36 -3.45
C ALA A 214 13.72 -12.18 -4.25
N ASP A 215 13.06 -11.02 -4.13
CA ASP A 215 13.42 -9.79 -4.86
C ASP A 215 13.36 -8.59 -3.90
N TYR A 216 14.52 -8.00 -3.59
CA TYR A 216 14.61 -6.81 -2.73
C TYR A 216 13.90 -5.58 -3.29
N GLU A 217 13.72 -5.50 -4.61
CA GLU A 217 13.08 -4.34 -5.25
C GLU A 217 11.55 -4.51 -5.41
N ASN A 218 11.02 -5.67 -5.08
CA ASN A 218 9.58 -5.90 -5.16
C ASN A 218 8.84 -5.25 -3.99
N THR A 219 8.15 -4.14 -4.25
CA THR A 219 7.40 -3.39 -3.25
C THR A 219 6.19 -4.15 -2.68
N ALA A 220 5.68 -5.15 -3.39
CA ALA A 220 4.61 -6.00 -2.87
C ALA A 220 5.08 -6.86 -1.69
N GLN A 221 6.35 -7.30 -1.70
CA GLN A 221 7.00 -8.07 -0.63
C GLN A 221 7.49 -7.21 0.54
N ALA A 222 7.46 -5.89 0.42
CA ALA A 222 8.04 -4.99 1.41
C ALA A 222 6.99 -4.42 2.37
N VAL A 223 7.39 -4.19 3.62
CA VAL A 223 6.71 -3.37 4.62
C VAL A 223 7.73 -2.50 5.36
N ASN A 224 7.27 -1.40 5.96
CA ASN A 224 8.06 -0.53 6.80
C ASN A 224 7.81 -0.87 8.27
N LEU A 225 8.80 -1.37 8.95
CA LEU A 225 8.78 -1.57 10.39
C LEU A 225 9.12 -0.23 11.06
N ALA A 226 8.15 0.36 11.75
CA ALA A 226 8.26 1.69 12.31
C ALA A 226 8.14 1.68 13.85
N PRO A 227 9.13 2.18 14.60
CA PRO A 227 8.95 2.50 16.00
C PRO A 227 8.04 3.73 16.17
N PRO A 228 7.43 3.93 17.36
CA PRO A 228 6.63 5.12 17.62
C PRO A 228 7.43 6.41 17.36
N HIS A 229 6.88 7.26 16.51
CA HIS A 229 7.48 8.53 16.14
C HIS A 229 6.40 9.58 15.91
N ILE A 230 6.66 10.84 16.33
CA ILE A 230 5.78 11.99 16.06
C ILE A 230 6.54 13.11 15.38
N LYS A 231 5.83 13.85 14.52
CA LYS A 231 6.24 15.14 13.95
C LYS A 231 5.06 16.10 14.03
N THR A 232 5.33 17.37 14.26
CA THR A 232 4.28 18.33 14.49
C THR A 232 4.41 19.56 13.60
N SER A 233 3.28 20.25 13.37
CA SER A 233 3.23 21.50 12.64
C SER A 233 2.18 22.43 13.25
N ALA A 234 2.63 23.46 13.94
CA ALA A 234 1.75 24.47 14.55
C ALA A 234 1.28 25.52 13.53
N SER A 235 0.04 26.00 13.66
CA SER A 235 -0.53 27.11 12.86
C SER A 235 -1.51 27.95 13.69
N ASP A 236 -1.83 29.17 13.22
CA ASP A 236 -2.95 29.93 13.74
C ASP A 236 -4.27 29.31 13.27
N ALA A 237 -5.18 29.06 14.20
CA ALA A 237 -6.51 28.54 13.89
C ALA A 237 -7.38 29.51 13.06
N ALA A 238 -7.02 30.78 13.00
CA ALA A 238 -7.81 31.80 12.30
C ALA A 238 -7.70 31.70 10.78
N ASP A 239 -6.51 31.38 10.23
CA ASP A 239 -6.24 31.37 8.79
C ASP A 239 -5.21 30.30 8.33
N ASP A 240 -4.78 29.44 9.25
CA ASP A 240 -3.89 28.29 9.00
C ASP A 240 -2.47 28.70 8.55
N ASP A 241 -2.02 29.91 8.95
CA ASP A 241 -0.66 30.35 8.71
C ASP A 241 0.23 30.33 9.98
N LYS A 242 1.42 30.90 9.92
CA LYS A 242 2.39 30.94 11.03
C LYS A 242 2.40 32.27 11.80
N ASP A 243 1.58 33.22 11.40
CA ASP A 243 1.53 34.54 11.94
C ASP A 243 0.27 34.72 12.81
N VAL A 244 0.43 34.91 14.12
CA VAL A 244 -0.66 35.07 15.07
C VAL A 244 -0.84 36.57 15.39
N GLU A 245 -2.06 37.09 15.25
CA GLU A 245 -2.34 38.50 15.56
C GLU A 245 -2.12 38.82 17.04
N GLY A 246 -1.38 39.90 17.32
CA GLY A 246 -0.98 40.32 18.69
C GLY A 246 -2.03 41.14 19.46
N ASP A 247 -3.34 40.97 19.21
CA ASP A 247 -4.39 41.86 19.69
C ASP A 247 -5.42 41.23 20.63
N GLY A 248 -5.26 39.98 21.01
CA GLY A 248 -6.22 39.28 21.88
C GLY A 248 -6.01 37.80 22.07
N PRO A 249 -7.06 37.12 22.49
CA PRO A 249 -7.06 35.67 22.56
C PRO A 249 -6.92 35.04 21.16
N ALA A 250 -6.01 34.08 21.03
CA ALA A 250 -5.78 33.30 19.82
C ALA A 250 -5.72 31.82 20.16
N THR A 251 -6.03 30.98 19.17
CA THR A 251 -5.91 29.50 19.26
C THR A 251 -4.84 29.08 18.32
N ILE A 252 -3.83 28.40 18.84
CA ILE A 252 -2.80 27.72 18.05
C ILE A 252 -3.19 26.26 17.94
N ILE A 253 -3.27 25.73 16.71
CA ILE A 253 -3.46 24.32 16.44
C ILE A 253 -2.11 23.72 16.09
N ASP A 254 -1.74 22.63 16.77
CA ASP A 254 -0.61 21.82 16.37
C ASP A 254 -1.10 20.48 15.83
N THR A 255 -0.84 20.23 14.55
CA THR A 255 -1.14 18.97 13.88
C THR A 255 0.01 18.01 14.10
N VAL A 256 -0.23 17.00 14.91
CA VAL A 256 0.73 15.94 15.27
C VAL A 256 0.55 14.74 14.35
N SER A 257 1.47 14.56 13.44
CA SER A 257 1.58 13.35 12.60
C SER A 257 2.32 12.27 13.37
N PHE A 258 1.81 11.05 13.31
CA PHE A 258 2.41 9.90 13.99
C PHE A 258 2.64 8.73 13.05
N THR A 259 3.64 7.89 13.37
CA THR A 259 3.91 6.59 12.72
C THR A 259 4.31 5.56 13.77
N GLY A 260 4.10 4.28 13.48
CA GLY A 260 4.50 3.17 14.34
C GLY A 260 3.65 3.00 15.59
N LEU A 261 2.40 3.50 15.60
CA LEU A 261 1.47 3.26 16.69
C LEU A 261 0.69 1.97 16.47
N ILE A 262 0.36 1.28 17.57
CA ILE A 262 -0.42 0.04 17.53
C ILE A 262 -1.90 0.40 17.37
N VAL A 263 -2.52 -0.12 16.33
CA VAL A 263 -3.95 0.10 16.03
C VAL A 263 -4.82 -0.41 17.17
N GLY A 264 -5.75 0.44 17.63
CA GLY A 264 -6.69 0.10 18.70
C GLY A 264 -6.16 0.29 20.12
N GLU A 265 -4.87 0.58 20.32
CA GLU A 265 -4.32 0.95 21.63
C GLU A 265 -4.61 2.41 21.96
N SER A 266 -4.63 2.74 23.25
CA SER A 266 -4.90 4.09 23.73
C SER A 266 -3.60 4.85 23.96
N TYR A 267 -3.52 6.07 23.44
CA TYR A 267 -2.39 6.96 23.62
C TYR A 267 -2.83 8.29 24.23
N GLU A 268 -1.92 8.90 24.98
CA GLU A 268 -2.06 10.24 25.54
C GLU A 268 -1.00 11.16 24.94
N LEU A 269 -1.42 12.33 24.43
CA LEU A 269 -0.58 13.37 23.89
C LEU A 269 -0.61 14.56 24.81
N ASP A 270 0.54 14.90 25.41
CA ASP A 270 0.73 16.09 26.24
C ASP A 270 1.47 17.14 25.44
N GLY A 271 0.84 18.32 25.29
CA GLY A 271 1.39 19.48 24.62
C GLY A 271 1.76 20.60 25.59
N ALA A 272 2.84 21.32 25.29
CA ALA A 272 3.27 22.50 26.02
C ALA A 272 3.70 23.60 25.04
N LEU A 273 3.16 24.83 25.23
CA LEU A 273 3.55 25.97 24.42
C LEU A 273 4.76 26.66 25.05
N MET A 274 5.84 26.80 24.28
CA MET A 274 7.11 27.37 24.71
C MET A 274 7.37 28.70 23.99
N ILE A 275 8.18 29.56 24.59
CA ILE A 275 8.71 30.79 23.96
C ILE A 275 10.18 30.54 23.62
N ASP A 276 10.56 30.78 22.37
CA ASP A 276 11.97 30.81 21.96
C ASP A 276 12.60 32.10 22.47
N ASP A 277 13.33 32.00 23.57
CA ASP A 277 14.06 33.09 24.20
C ASP A 277 15.55 33.17 23.79
N GLY A 278 15.91 32.37 22.75
CA GLY A 278 17.29 32.19 22.27
C GLY A 278 18.12 31.21 23.06
N THR A 279 17.54 30.50 24.03
CA THR A 279 18.17 29.37 24.72
C THR A 279 17.77 28.05 24.09
N ILE A 280 18.50 26.96 24.40
CA ILE A 280 18.20 25.62 23.86
C ILE A 280 16.87 25.05 24.41
N GLU A 281 16.49 25.43 25.62
CA GLU A 281 15.31 24.88 26.29
C GLU A 281 14.06 25.76 26.11
N GLY A 282 14.24 27.07 25.80
CA GLY A 282 13.15 28.05 25.82
C GLY A 282 12.55 28.26 27.21
N ILE A 283 11.48 29.02 27.29
CA ILE A 283 10.71 29.20 28.53
C ILE A 283 9.24 28.86 28.26
N PRO A 284 8.49 28.30 29.26
CA PRO A 284 7.06 28.03 29.07
C PRO A 284 6.27 29.32 28.84
N ALA A 285 5.44 29.37 27.79
CA ALA A 285 4.42 30.37 27.63
C ALA A 285 3.41 30.27 28.78
N ARG A 286 2.91 31.43 29.27
CA ARG A 286 2.06 31.48 30.47
C ARG A 286 0.79 32.24 30.24
N ASP A 287 -0.28 31.77 30.89
CA ASP A 287 -1.55 32.45 30.96
C ASP A 287 -1.49 33.73 31.87
N ALA A 288 -2.58 34.47 31.93
CA ALA A 288 -2.71 35.66 32.77
C ALA A 288 -2.55 35.41 34.29
N PHE A 289 -2.61 34.16 34.72
CA PHE A 289 -2.43 33.72 36.11
C PHE A 289 -1.01 33.22 36.39
N GLY A 290 -0.18 33.15 35.34
CA GLY A 290 1.19 32.65 35.42
C GLY A 290 1.34 31.13 35.33
N ASN A 291 0.28 30.39 34.96
CA ASN A 291 0.37 28.96 34.73
C ASN A 291 0.95 28.68 33.34
N PRO A 292 1.72 27.61 33.13
CA PRO A 292 2.13 27.17 31.80
C PRO A 292 0.92 26.91 30.91
N ILE A 293 1.00 27.28 29.64
CA ILE A 293 0.00 26.94 28.64
C ILE A 293 0.31 25.50 28.18
N THR A 294 -0.61 24.57 28.45
CA THR A 294 -0.51 23.16 28.12
C THR A 294 -1.81 22.66 27.52
N ALA A 295 -1.73 21.58 26.77
CA ALA A 295 -2.89 20.89 26.22
C ALA A 295 -2.72 19.37 26.41
N HIS A 296 -3.82 18.63 26.37
CA HIS A 296 -3.84 17.18 26.53
C HIS A 296 -4.90 16.58 25.63
N LEU A 297 -4.53 15.48 24.94
CA LEU A 297 -5.43 14.75 24.06
C LEU A 297 -5.22 13.25 24.26
N ALA A 298 -6.30 12.51 24.57
CA ALA A 298 -6.30 11.06 24.51
C ALA A 298 -6.93 10.59 23.18
N PHE A 299 -6.29 9.65 22.49
CA PHE A 299 -6.78 9.11 21.22
C PHE A 299 -6.44 7.64 21.03
N THR A 300 -7.13 7.00 20.11
CA THR A 300 -6.89 5.62 19.69
C THR A 300 -6.72 5.60 18.17
N PRO A 301 -5.54 5.22 17.64
CA PRO A 301 -5.31 5.23 16.21
C PRO A 301 -6.10 4.11 15.51
N GLU A 302 -6.66 4.42 14.35
CA GLU A 302 -7.34 3.47 13.46
C GLU A 302 -6.38 2.84 12.43
N ALA A 303 -5.19 3.44 12.25
CA ALA A 303 -4.09 2.94 11.43
C ALA A 303 -2.77 3.19 12.17
N SER A 304 -1.72 2.44 11.81
CA SER A 304 -0.38 2.57 12.41
C SER A 304 0.29 3.93 12.16
N HIS A 305 -0.29 4.75 11.27
CA HIS A 305 0.11 6.11 10.96
C HIS A 305 -1.10 7.03 10.77
N GLY A 306 -0.90 8.32 10.98
CA GLY A 306 -1.98 9.29 10.85
C GLY A 306 -1.63 10.64 11.45
N SER A 307 -2.65 11.44 11.78
CA SER A 307 -2.48 12.71 12.48
C SER A 307 -3.65 13.01 13.42
N VAL A 308 -3.36 13.77 14.47
CA VAL A 308 -4.34 14.34 15.39
C VAL A 308 -3.99 15.81 15.65
N ASP A 309 -4.99 16.62 15.97
CA ASP A 309 -4.80 18.05 16.29
C ASP A 309 -4.89 18.25 17.79
N ILE A 310 -3.95 19.03 18.35
CA ILE A 310 -3.98 19.52 19.72
C ILE A 310 -4.00 21.05 19.71
N SER A 311 -4.78 21.68 20.61
CA SER A 311 -5.02 23.13 20.57
C SER A 311 -4.53 23.81 21.83
N PHE A 312 -3.91 24.99 21.66
CA PHE A 312 -3.45 25.87 22.75
C PHE A 312 -4.17 27.20 22.69
N GLU A 313 -4.76 27.59 23.82
CA GLU A 313 -5.36 28.90 23.96
C GLU A 313 -4.33 29.89 24.56
N VAL A 314 -4.05 30.98 23.86
CA VAL A 314 -3.07 31.97 24.25
C VAL A 314 -3.67 33.38 24.18
N ASP A 315 -3.36 34.25 25.18
CA ASP A 315 -3.66 35.67 25.13
C ASP A 315 -2.41 36.42 24.64
N THR A 316 -2.40 36.77 23.37
CA THR A 316 -1.26 37.41 22.70
C THR A 316 -0.97 38.81 23.21
N THR A 317 -1.92 39.47 23.90
CA THR A 317 -1.67 40.78 24.54
C THR A 317 -0.68 40.71 25.70
N LEU A 318 -0.39 39.53 26.21
CA LEU A 318 0.61 39.26 27.26
C LEU A 318 2.02 39.06 26.71
N LEU A 319 2.18 39.03 25.40
CA LEU A 319 3.41 38.72 24.70
C LEU A 319 3.96 39.94 23.98
N GLU A 320 5.26 39.97 23.75
CA GLU A 320 5.89 41.03 22.94
C GLU A 320 5.69 40.71 21.44
N ASP A 321 5.71 41.79 20.62
CA ASP A 321 5.71 41.64 19.16
C ASP A 321 6.90 40.78 18.71
N ASP A 322 6.71 39.98 17.65
CA ASP A 322 7.69 39.03 17.11
C ASP A 322 8.09 37.89 18.09
N THR A 323 7.33 37.69 19.19
CA THR A 323 7.51 36.52 20.04
C THR A 323 7.24 35.25 19.22
N LYS A 324 8.18 34.30 19.27
CA LYS A 324 8.03 32.98 18.69
C LYS A 324 7.49 32.01 19.74
N LEU A 325 6.35 31.41 19.42
CA LEU A 325 5.71 30.36 20.21
C LEU A 325 5.97 29.02 19.54
N VAL A 326 6.50 28.08 20.28
CA VAL A 326 6.89 26.73 19.78
C VAL A 326 6.09 25.69 20.54
N ALA A 327 5.37 24.84 19.81
CA ALA A 327 4.62 23.73 20.38
C ALA A 327 5.53 22.52 20.59
N PHE A 328 5.56 21.97 21.81
CA PHE A 328 6.29 20.77 22.19
C PHE A 328 5.30 19.67 22.53
N GLU A 329 5.47 18.47 21.97
CA GLU A 329 4.59 17.34 22.21
C GLU A 329 5.34 16.12 22.72
N ARG A 330 4.65 15.39 23.61
CA ARG A 330 5.08 14.11 24.16
C ARG A 330 3.95 13.12 24.07
N LEU A 331 4.24 11.95 23.48
CA LEU A 331 3.31 10.86 23.30
C LEU A 331 3.57 9.78 24.36
N PHE A 332 2.53 9.35 25.04
CA PHE A 332 2.58 8.32 26.07
C PHE A 332 1.63 7.15 25.74
N ALA A 333 2.04 5.95 26.19
CA ALA A 333 1.19 4.77 26.32
C ALA A 333 1.40 4.21 27.74
N ASP A 334 0.32 3.97 28.49
CA ASP A 334 0.37 3.46 29.87
C ASP A 334 1.43 4.17 30.75
N ASP A 335 1.40 5.50 30.78
CA ASP A 335 2.36 6.38 31.48
C ASP A 335 3.82 6.27 30.99
N THR A 336 4.09 5.52 29.91
CA THR A 336 5.43 5.37 29.34
C THR A 336 5.60 6.33 28.15
N LEU A 337 6.68 7.15 28.17
CA LEU A 337 7.03 8.02 27.04
C LEU A 337 7.42 7.18 25.82
N MET A 338 6.65 7.30 24.73
CA MET A 338 6.86 6.56 23.49
C MET A 338 7.62 7.38 22.46
N ALA A 339 7.30 8.66 22.34
CA ALA A 339 7.95 9.60 21.40
C ALA A 339 7.82 11.04 21.90
N GLU A 340 8.71 11.91 21.47
CA GLU A 340 8.61 13.34 21.72
C GLU A 340 9.06 14.13 20.48
N HIS A 341 8.47 15.32 20.30
CA HIS A 341 8.91 16.33 19.37
C HIS A 341 9.02 17.67 20.12
N ALA A 342 10.22 18.04 20.49
CA ALA A 342 10.52 19.17 21.38
C ALA A 342 11.80 19.87 20.95
N ASP A 343 11.78 20.50 19.78
CA ASP A 343 12.88 21.30 19.25
C ASP A 343 12.48 22.79 19.21
N ILE A 344 13.05 23.59 20.10
CA ILE A 344 12.74 25.02 20.22
C ILE A 344 13.05 25.83 18.96
N HIS A 345 13.85 25.28 18.07
CA HIS A 345 14.26 25.91 16.81
C HIS A 345 13.57 25.32 15.56
N ASP A 346 12.65 24.37 15.72
CA ASP A 346 11.90 23.83 14.58
C ASP A 346 10.87 24.85 14.08
N GLU A 347 11.08 25.32 12.85
CA GLU A 347 10.18 26.26 12.18
C GLU A 347 8.78 25.69 11.95
N ASN A 348 8.63 24.35 11.85
CA ASN A 348 7.32 23.72 11.71
C ASN A 348 6.50 23.79 13.00
N GLN A 349 7.17 23.69 14.17
CA GLN A 349 6.54 23.81 15.47
C GLN A 349 6.30 25.27 15.89
N THR A 350 6.75 26.25 15.11
CA THR A 350 6.79 27.67 15.49
C THR A 350 5.70 28.46 14.81
N VAL A 351 4.99 29.29 15.60
CA VAL A 351 4.18 30.43 15.13
C VAL A 351 4.76 31.73 15.71
N THR A 352 4.52 32.87 15.05
CA THR A 352 5.09 34.17 15.44
C THR A 352 3.97 35.18 15.74
N VAL A 353 4.01 35.80 16.92
CA VAL A 353 3.08 36.88 17.28
C VAL A 353 3.42 38.13 16.49
N LYS A 354 2.49 38.64 15.70
CA LYS A 354 2.66 39.84 14.88
C LYS A 354 2.15 41.09 15.57
N PRO A 355 2.81 42.24 15.36
CA PRO A 355 2.32 43.48 15.88
C PRO A 355 0.95 43.83 15.26
N THR A 356 0.02 44.24 16.11
CA THR A 356 -1.24 44.78 15.63
C THR A 356 -0.96 46.02 14.78
N ILE A 357 -1.20 45.93 13.49
CA ILE A 357 -1.15 47.16 12.65
C ILE A 357 -2.35 48.00 13.05
N PRO A 358 -2.16 49.19 13.66
CA PRO A 358 -3.30 50.04 13.94
C PRO A 358 -4.00 50.35 12.62
N VAL A 359 -5.24 49.92 12.49
CA VAL A 359 -6.08 50.31 11.36
C VAL A 359 -6.25 51.83 11.54
N THR A 360 -5.38 52.61 10.91
CA THR A 360 -5.62 54.03 10.76
C THR A 360 -6.96 54.19 10.06
N PRO A 361 -8.00 54.75 10.71
CA PRO A 361 -9.26 54.98 10.01
C PRO A 361 -8.92 55.75 8.74
N PRO A 362 -9.48 55.41 7.58
CA PRO A 362 -9.22 56.15 6.36
C PRO A 362 -9.43 57.61 6.70
N ASP A 363 -8.38 58.45 6.50
CA ASP A 363 -8.42 59.90 6.80
C ASP A 363 -9.77 60.43 6.35
N ALA A 364 -10.56 60.93 7.33
CA ALA A 364 -11.81 61.59 7.00
C ALA A 364 -11.45 62.67 5.99
N PRO A 365 -12.07 62.71 4.80
CA PRO A 365 -11.67 63.66 3.76
C PRO A 365 -11.70 65.03 4.38
N GLU A 366 -10.52 65.67 4.49
CA GLU A 366 -10.43 67.10 4.97
C GLU A 366 -11.49 67.88 4.24
N SER A 367 -12.41 68.41 5.00
CA SER A 367 -13.46 69.37 4.53
C SER A 367 -12.83 70.65 4.03
N LYS A 368 -12.10 70.62 2.92
CA LYS A 368 -11.79 71.73 2.06
C LYS A 368 -12.85 71.84 0.97
N LEU A 369 -14.08 72.08 1.37
CA LEU A 369 -15.13 72.48 0.40
C LEU A 369 -15.87 73.72 0.90
N LEU A 370 -15.19 74.83 0.88
CA LEU A 370 -15.84 76.14 0.81
C LEU A 370 -15.22 76.86 -0.38
N GLY A 371 -15.83 76.75 -1.53
CA GLY A 371 -15.51 77.68 -2.60
C GLY A 371 -15.60 77.11 -4.03
N PHE A 372 -16.57 76.31 -4.40
CA PHE A 372 -16.98 76.24 -5.80
C PHE A 372 -18.35 75.51 -5.90
N LEU A 373 -19.40 76.33 -5.76
CA LEU A 373 -20.70 75.96 -6.30
C LEU A 373 -20.69 76.22 -7.82
N PRO A 374 -20.82 75.19 -8.69
CA PRO A 374 -20.97 75.48 -10.09
C PRO A 374 -22.31 76.19 -10.33
N LYS A 375 -22.27 77.22 -11.18
CA LYS A 375 -23.47 77.96 -11.61
C LYS A 375 -24.33 76.90 -12.36
N THR A 376 -25.61 76.87 -11.97
CA THR A 376 -26.66 76.11 -12.65
C THR A 376 -26.68 76.49 -14.12
N GLY A 377 -26.28 75.49 -15.01
CA GLY A 377 -26.35 75.67 -16.48
C GLY A 377 -25.33 74.96 -17.28
N ASP A 378 -24.39 74.16 -16.69
CA ASP A 378 -23.39 73.44 -17.47
C ASP A 378 -23.84 71.98 -17.77
N SER A 379 -24.10 71.72 -19.08
CA SER A 379 -24.62 70.45 -19.61
C SER A 379 -23.60 69.26 -19.53
N THR A 380 -22.38 69.53 -19.09
CA THR A 380 -21.29 68.48 -19.02
C THR A 380 -21.33 67.63 -17.74
N ALA A 381 -21.98 68.07 -16.67
CA ALA A 381 -22.08 67.36 -15.39
C ALA A 381 -22.97 66.10 -15.46
N TRP A 382 -23.89 66.03 -16.42
CA TRP A 382 -24.81 64.91 -16.59
C TRP A 382 -24.20 63.73 -17.39
N MET A 383 -23.16 63.99 -18.20
CA MET A 383 -22.48 62.91 -18.96
C MET A 383 -21.56 62.03 -18.09
N LEU A 384 -21.00 62.59 -17.00
CA LEU A 384 -20.14 61.80 -16.08
C LEU A 384 -20.94 60.89 -15.14
N LEU A 385 -22.19 61.28 -14.80
CA LEU A 385 -23.04 60.40 -13.97
C LEU A 385 -23.64 59.24 -14.76
N ALA A 386 -23.82 59.38 -16.06
CA ALA A 386 -24.31 58.30 -16.94
C ALA A 386 -23.24 57.21 -17.23
N CYS A 387 -21.95 57.57 -17.24
CA CYS A 387 -20.84 56.62 -17.42
C CYS A 387 -20.59 55.74 -16.19
N CYS A 388 -20.82 56.22 -14.96
CA CYS A 388 -20.66 55.44 -13.74
C CYS A 388 -21.78 54.40 -13.52
N LEU A 389 -22.99 54.63 -14.05
CA LEU A 389 -24.11 53.68 -13.92
C LEU A 389 -24.06 52.55 -14.95
N ILE A 390 -23.38 52.72 -16.08
CA ILE A 390 -23.26 51.70 -17.14
C ILE A 390 -22.10 50.73 -16.78
N GLY A 391 -21.05 51.19 -16.07
CA GLY A 391 -19.92 50.35 -15.65
C GLY A 391 -20.29 49.30 -14.58
N SER A 392 -21.24 49.61 -13.69
CA SER A 392 -21.63 48.68 -12.61
C SER A 392 -22.62 47.58 -13.07
N ALA A 393 -23.35 47.78 -14.17
CA ALA A 393 -24.28 46.78 -14.71
C ALA A 393 -23.58 45.68 -15.51
N THR A 394 -22.41 45.97 -16.11
CA THR A 394 -21.68 44.98 -16.92
C THR A 394 -20.84 44.03 -16.05
N PHE A 395 -20.37 44.42 -14.88
CA PHE A 395 -19.65 43.52 -13.95
C PHE A 395 -20.59 42.52 -13.27
N GLY A 396 -21.83 42.86 -12.98
CA GLY A 396 -22.83 41.97 -12.41
C GLY A 396 -23.27 40.85 -13.38
N LEU A 397 -23.31 41.17 -14.68
CA LEU A 397 -23.77 40.20 -15.71
C LEU A 397 -22.68 39.17 -16.06
N LEU A 398 -21.39 39.54 -16.03
CA LEU A 398 -20.29 38.60 -16.25
C LEU A 398 -20.14 37.61 -15.09
N ALA A 399 -20.33 38.02 -13.84
CA ALA A 399 -20.26 37.13 -12.68
C ALA A 399 -21.44 36.14 -12.64
N PHE A 400 -22.62 36.53 -13.13
CA PHE A 400 -23.80 35.65 -13.22
C PHE A 400 -23.67 34.60 -14.33
N LEU A 401 -23.06 34.94 -15.45
CA LEU A 401 -22.84 33.99 -16.56
C LEU A 401 -21.73 32.99 -16.26
N GLN A 402 -20.69 33.36 -15.52
CA GLN A 402 -19.65 32.42 -15.08
C GLN A 402 -20.16 31.41 -14.04
N ARG A 403 -21.07 31.80 -13.14
CA ARG A 403 -21.70 30.86 -12.19
C ARG A 403 -22.63 29.84 -12.87
N LYS A 404 -23.28 30.20 -13.96
CA LYS A 404 -24.17 29.29 -14.70
C LYS A 404 -23.42 28.27 -15.56
N ALA A 405 -22.23 28.61 -16.05
CA ALA A 405 -21.39 27.69 -16.81
C ALA A 405 -20.72 26.62 -15.92
N SER A 406 -20.42 26.94 -14.64
CA SER A 406 -19.82 25.98 -13.68
C SER A 406 -20.82 24.96 -13.12
N SER A 407 -22.13 25.23 -13.17
CA SER A 407 -23.15 24.30 -12.69
C SER A 407 -23.60 23.29 -13.76
N ALA A 408 -23.44 23.63 -15.04
CA ALA A 408 -23.82 22.75 -16.16
C ALA A 408 -22.80 21.64 -16.47
N MET A 409 -21.57 21.74 -15.94
CA MET A 409 -20.52 20.72 -16.11
C MET A 409 -20.45 19.68 -14.96
N ARG A 410 -21.38 19.73 -14.00
CA ARG A 410 -21.44 18.80 -12.87
C ARG A 410 -22.49 17.70 -12.98
N ASP A 411 -23.38 17.78 -13.96
CA ASP A 411 -24.45 16.80 -14.17
C ASP A 411 -24.19 15.79 -15.31
N GLU A 412 -22.95 15.76 -15.87
CA GLU A 412 -22.53 14.74 -16.85
C GLU A 412 -21.22 14.05 -16.41
N LYS A 413 -21.25 13.42 -15.23
CA LYS A 413 -20.28 12.34 -14.93
C LYS A 413 -20.92 11.36 -13.95
#